data_e0d2ebbfec73c37bf385a2bdcf23f1e7
#
_entry.id   e0d2ebbfec73c37bf385a2bdcf23f1e7
#
_cell.length_a   1.000
_cell.length_b   1.000
_cell.length_c   1.000
_cell.angle_alpha   90.00
_cell.angle_beta   90.00
_cell.angle_gamma   90.00
#
_symmetry.space_group_name_H-M   'P 1'
#
loop_
_entity.id
_entity.type
_entity.pdbx_description
1 polymer ?
#
loop_
_entity_poly.entity_id
_entity_poly.type
_entity_poly.pdbx_seq_one_letter_code
_entity_poly.pdbx_strand_id
1 'polypeptide(L)'
;MKLALDRRLFLSLAGMGAGAAALSACGGPSTAVGTGPSETALNFDGVTPAASIDFWSNHPGKSQDVEKDMIARFEAKNPGIKVNLVTAGANYEEIAQKFQTAQAAKSGLPALVVLSDVWWFRYYLNGNIIPLDSLISQLDVKLDDFRTSLVDDYKYDGQQWALPYGRSTPLFYYNKDHFAAAGLPDRAPATWQEFAEWAPKLKATTRAQYAFMHPALAGYAGWTLQNNLWGEGGSWSRDWEVTCDSAESVAALQAAQDSVYKDAWAGVSSKESADDFAAGLASATVSSTGSLIGILKSATFNVGVGFLPGGSKAKTEVCPTGGAGLGIPSGVTPEEQLAAAMFLQFVTEPENTAAFSAATGYMPTRKSADMTAVLAKTPQIKTAMDQLAVTRVQDNARAFLPGADQEMAKAAAKILTQEADVKTTMTELKATLEGLYNTDVKPKLKA
;
A
#
# COMPACT_ATOMS: atom_id res chain seq x y z
N MET A 1 19.15 64.07 25.45
CA MET A 1 20.00 62.89 25.57
C MET A 1 19.10 61.69 25.32
N LYS A 2 19.16 61.13 24.07
CA LYS A 2 18.33 59.99 23.68
C LYS A 2 19.15 58.71 23.95
N LEU A 3 18.75 57.88 24.90
CA LEU A 3 19.34 56.56 25.14
C LEU A 3 18.85 55.60 24.07
N ALA A 4 19.76 55.16 23.22
CA ALA A 4 19.52 54.08 22.28
C ALA A 4 19.65 52.76 23.05
N LEU A 5 18.58 51.98 23.12
CA LEU A 5 18.58 50.63 23.65
C LEU A 5 19.25 49.67 22.64
N ASP A 6 20.33 49.07 23.08
CA ASP A 6 21.10 48.10 22.29
C ASP A 6 20.30 46.80 22.09
N ARG A 7 20.28 46.31 20.85
CA ARG A 7 19.60 45.08 20.44
C ARG A 7 19.97 43.83 21.27
N ARG A 8 21.14 43.83 21.88
CA ARG A 8 21.62 42.74 22.74
C ARG A 8 20.95 42.71 24.12
N LEU A 9 20.48 43.85 24.63
CA LEU A 9 19.78 43.91 25.90
C LEU A 9 18.32 43.48 25.78
N PHE A 10 17.71 43.65 24.61
CA PHE A 10 16.33 43.18 24.35
C PHE A 10 16.21 41.66 24.26
N LEU A 11 17.25 40.97 23.75
CA LEU A 11 17.29 39.52 23.65
C LEU A 11 17.61 38.84 25.00
N SER A 12 18.25 39.48 25.94
CA SER A 12 18.53 38.92 27.26
C SER A 12 17.38 39.04 28.27
N LEU A 13 16.45 39.99 28.05
CA LEU A 13 15.23 40.13 28.89
C LEU A 13 14.07 39.28 28.42
N ALA A 14 14.05 38.81 27.13
CA ALA A 14 13.08 37.88 26.61
C ALA A 14 13.39 36.41 26.98
N GLY A 15 14.61 36.10 27.44
CA GLY A 15 15.06 34.78 27.78
C GLY A 15 14.67 34.26 29.17
N MET A 16 14.28 35.11 30.11
CA MET A 16 13.98 34.73 31.49
C MET A 16 12.49 34.53 31.82
N GLY A 17 11.59 34.83 30.88
CA GLY A 17 10.15 34.60 31.05
C GLY A 17 9.61 33.35 30.41
N ALA A 18 10.40 32.64 29.59
CA ALA A 18 9.96 31.46 28.81
C ALA A 18 10.43 30.12 29.39
N GLY A 19 11.17 30.12 30.50
CA GLY A 19 11.79 28.92 31.08
C GLY A 19 10.88 28.04 31.93
N ALA A 20 9.66 28.47 32.26
CA ALA A 20 8.76 27.72 33.13
C ALA A 20 7.54 27.09 32.41
N ALA A 21 7.33 27.42 31.13
CA ALA A 21 6.21 26.88 30.33
C ALA A 21 6.64 25.84 29.27
N ALA A 22 7.95 25.60 29.12
CA ALA A 22 8.48 24.73 28.07
C ALA A 22 8.73 23.25 28.50
N LEU A 23 8.40 22.87 29.74
CA LEU A 23 8.54 21.51 30.24
C LEU A 23 7.24 20.68 30.21
N SER A 24 6.14 21.27 29.72
CA SER A 24 4.87 20.52 29.52
C SER A 24 4.49 20.29 28.06
N ALA A 25 5.35 20.64 27.09
CA ALA A 25 5.09 20.51 25.65
C ALA A 25 5.84 19.34 24.98
N CYS A 26 6.44 18.42 25.77
CA CYS A 26 6.92 17.12 25.28
C CYS A 26 5.94 15.98 25.58
N GLY A 27 4.66 16.28 25.78
CA GLY A 27 3.60 15.33 25.58
C GLY A 27 3.39 15.22 24.06
N GLY A 28 3.78 14.12 23.44
CA GLY A 28 3.27 13.73 22.13
C GLY A 28 1.73 13.81 22.16
N PRO A 29 1.06 13.87 21.00
CA PRO A 29 -0.38 14.00 20.95
C PRO A 29 -1.01 13.01 21.93
N SER A 30 -1.73 13.52 22.91
CA SER A 30 -2.37 12.69 23.93
C SER A 30 -3.20 11.65 23.18
N THR A 31 -2.79 10.39 23.29
CA THR A 31 -3.63 9.26 22.90
C THR A 31 -4.76 9.18 23.94
N ALA A 32 -5.71 10.13 23.88
CA ALA A 32 -6.99 9.88 24.46
C ALA A 32 -7.49 8.62 23.79
N VAL A 33 -7.54 7.53 24.56
CA VAL A 33 -8.16 6.26 24.16
C VAL A 33 -9.59 6.62 23.83
N GLY A 34 -9.88 6.88 22.55
CA GLY A 34 -11.24 6.85 22.07
C GLY A 34 -11.73 5.43 22.38
N THR A 35 -12.80 5.31 23.15
CA THR A 35 -13.55 4.05 23.18
C THR A 35 -13.75 3.65 21.74
N GLY A 36 -13.32 2.43 21.37
CA GLY A 36 -13.48 1.91 20.02
C GLY A 36 -14.91 2.13 19.53
N PRO A 37 -15.17 2.11 18.22
CA PRO A 37 -16.48 2.44 17.66
C PRO A 37 -17.55 1.65 18.41
N SER A 38 -18.57 2.39 18.84
CA SER A 38 -19.72 1.84 19.60
C SER A 38 -20.29 0.66 18.80
N GLU A 39 -20.59 -0.45 19.46
CA GLU A 39 -21.28 -1.62 18.89
C GLU A 39 -22.72 -1.32 18.40
N THR A 40 -23.18 -0.08 18.56
CA THR A 40 -24.49 0.34 18.08
C THR A 40 -24.45 0.38 16.57
N ALA A 41 -25.19 -0.52 15.92
CA ALA A 41 -25.36 -0.50 14.46
C ALA A 41 -25.79 0.92 14.03
N LEU A 42 -25.03 1.53 13.13
CA LEU A 42 -25.37 2.83 12.57
C LEU A 42 -26.70 2.70 11.83
N ASN A 43 -27.62 3.60 12.10
CA ASN A 43 -28.92 3.61 11.44
C ASN A 43 -28.99 4.83 10.50
N PHE A 44 -29.26 4.57 9.22
CA PHE A 44 -29.43 5.59 8.20
C PHE A 44 -30.88 5.69 7.70
N ASP A 45 -31.86 5.07 8.40
CA ASP A 45 -33.27 5.16 8.05
C ASP A 45 -33.76 6.61 8.09
N GLY A 46 -34.32 7.09 6.98
CA GLY A 46 -34.81 8.47 6.87
C GLY A 46 -33.72 9.53 6.68
N VAL A 47 -32.44 9.15 6.62
CA VAL A 47 -31.34 10.07 6.30
C VAL A 47 -31.39 10.44 4.84
N THR A 48 -31.34 11.74 4.53
CA THR A 48 -31.22 12.25 3.16
C THR A 48 -29.73 12.42 2.84
N PRO A 49 -29.21 11.89 1.71
CA PRO A 49 -27.80 12.05 1.37
C PRO A 49 -27.40 13.53 1.26
N ALA A 50 -26.19 13.88 1.69
CA ALA A 50 -25.64 15.24 1.52
C ALA A 50 -25.58 15.62 0.04
N ALA A 51 -25.88 16.91 -0.24
CA ALA A 51 -25.84 17.42 -1.60
C ALA A 51 -24.43 17.56 -2.20
N SER A 52 -23.39 17.51 -1.37
CA SER A 52 -21.98 17.55 -1.80
C SER A 52 -21.10 16.82 -0.82
N ILE A 53 -20.10 16.10 -1.34
CA ILE A 53 -19.10 15.38 -0.56
C ILE A 53 -17.70 15.59 -1.15
N ASP A 54 -16.67 15.53 -0.29
CA ASP A 54 -15.27 15.48 -0.72
C ASP A 54 -14.80 14.02 -0.76
N PHE A 55 -14.20 13.63 -1.88
CA PHE A 55 -13.51 12.36 -2.06
C PHE A 55 -12.00 12.61 -2.13
N TRP A 56 -11.26 12.10 -1.14
CA TRP A 56 -9.81 12.16 -1.13
C TRP A 56 -9.20 10.94 -1.80
N SER A 57 -8.57 11.19 -2.95
CA SER A 57 -7.87 10.19 -3.76
C SER A 57 -6.37 10.48 -3.84
N ASN A 58 -5.63 9.53 -4.43
CA ASN A 58 -4.19 9.56 -4.61
C ASN A 58 -3.79 9.21 -6.05
N HIS A 59 -2.47 9.12 -6.32
CA HIS A 59 -1.89 8.72 -7.61
C HIS A 59 -2.50 9.47 -8.81
N PRO A 60 -2.51 10.82 -8.81
CA PRO A 60 -3.22 11.60 -9.82
C PRO A 60 -2.80 11.28 -11.27
N GLY A 61 -1.55 10.89 -11.48
CA GLY A 61 -1.04 10.49 -12.80
C GLY A 61 -1.59 9.14 -13.31
N LYS A 62 -2.23 8.35 -12.44
CA LYS A 62 -2.78 7.02 -12.81
C LYS A 62 -4.30 6.99 -12.82
N SER A 63 -4.96 7.55 -11.81
CA SER A 63 -6.39 7.36 -11.57
C SER A 63 -7.26 8.57 -11.82
N GLN A 64 -6.71 9.78 -11.81
CA GLN A 64 -7.51 11.01 -11.80
C GLN A 64 -8.52 11.11 -12.95
N ASP A 65 -8.15 10.71 -14.17
CA ASP A 65 -9.04 10.85 -15.32
C ASP A 65 -10.20 9.85 -15.26
N VAL A 66 -9.94 8.60 -14.89
CA VAL A 66 -10.99 7.58 -14.71
C VAL A 66 -11.87 7.91 -13.52
N GLU A 67 -11.33 8.50 -12.46
CA GLU A 67 -12.11 8.96 -11.30
C GLU A 67 -13.05 10.11 -11.68
N LYS A 68 -12.58 11.09 -12.45
CA LYS A 68 -13.43 12.17 -12.98
C LYS A 68 -14.56 11.65 -13.87
N ASP A 69 -14.28 10.66 -14.71
CA ASP A 69 -15.32 10.01 -15.53
C ASP A 69 -16.35 9.30 -14.66
N MET A 70 -15.91 8.53 -13.66
CA MET A 70 -16.82 7.87 -12.72
C MET A 70 -17.66 8.88 -11.95
N ILE A 71 -17.09 9.99 -11.49
CA ILE A 71 -17.80 11.06 -10.81
C ILE A 71 -18.87 11.64 -11.72
N ALA A 72 -18.53 11.99 -12.96
CA ALA A 72 -19.51 12.54 -13.91
C ALA A 72 -20.68 11.60 -14.17
N ARG A 73 -20.42 10.28 -14.28
CA ARG A 73 -21.46 9.25 -14.45
C ARG A 73 -22.31 9.06 -13.20
N PHE A 74 -21.69 9.11 -12.01
CA PHE A 74 -22.39 9.06 -10.73
C PHE A 74 -23.33 10.26 -10.56
N GLU A 75 -22.85 11.48 -10.79
CA GLU A 75 -23.62 12.71 -10.68
C GLU A 75 -24.79 12.75 -11.68
N ALA A 76 -24.61 12.19 -12.89
CA ALA A 76 -25.69 12.07 -13.87
C ALA A 76 -26.81 11.12 -13.40
N LYS A 77 -26.45 10.04 -12.68
CA LYS A 77 -27.42 9.10 -12.07
C LYS A 77 -28.05 9.67 -10.77
N ASN A 78 -27.32 10.55 -10.06
CA ASN A 78 -27.70 11.12 -8.77
C ASN A 78 -27.61 12.66 -8.81
N PRO A 79 -28.50 13.37 -9.53
CA PRO A 79 -28.35 14.80 -9.80
C PRO A 79 -28.40 15.69 -8.54
N GLY A 80 -28.80 15.13 -7.38
CA GLY A 80 -28.79 15.82 -6.08
C GLY A 80 -27.45 15.73 -5.32
N ILE A 81 -26.46 14.97 -5.81
CA ILE A 81 -25.20 14.75 -5.10
C ILE A 81 -24.03 15.17 -5.98
N LYS A 82 -23.16 16.02 -5.45
CA LYS A 82 -21.88 16.43 -6.05
C LYS A 82 -20.71 15.75 -5.36
N VAL A 83 -19.72 15.31 -6.12
CA VAL A 83 -18.49 14.70 -5.59
C VAL A 83 -17.28 15.55 -5.99
N ASN A 84 -16.65 16.17 -5.02
CA ASN A 84 -15.45 16.97 -5.22
C ASN A 84 -14.22 16.04 -5.11
N LEU A 85 -13.56 15.76 -6.22
CA LEU A 85 -12.31 14.99 -6.24
C LEU A 85 -11.16 15.85 -5.71
N VAL A 86 -10.58 15.44 -4.59
CA VAL A 86 -9.41 16.07 -4.00
C VAL A 86 -8.22 15.13 -4.11
N THR A 87 -7.21 15.52 -4.86
CA THR A 87 -5.92 14.82 -4.84
C THR A 87 -5.21 15.15 -3.53
N ALA A 88 -5.43 14.29 -2.53
CA ALA A 88 -4.96 14.53 -1.17
C ALA A 88 -3.47 14.22 -1.00
N GLY A 89 -2.87 13.46 -1.90
CA GLY A 89 -1.45 13.12 -1.93
C GLY A 89 -1.08 12.40 -3.22
N ALA A 90 0.21 12.40 -3.55
CA ALA A 90 0.75 11.64 -4.68
C ALA A 90 0.84 10.13 -4.37
N ASN A 91 0.92 9.77 -3.09
CA ASN A 91 1.05 8.40 -2.59
C ASN A 91 0.22 8.21 -1.31
N TYR A 92 0.20 6.98 -0.79
CA TYR A 92 -0.59 6.62 0.40
C TYR A 92 -0.10 7.30 1.68
N GLU A 93 1.21 7.53 1.82
CA GLU A 93 1.79 8.17 3.00
C GLU A 93 1.34 9.64 3.13
N GLU A 94 1.34 10.37 2.03
CA GLU A 94 0.89 11.77 2.01
C GLU A 94 -0.59 11.89 2.37
N ILE A 95 -1.44 10.98 1.83
CA ILE A 95 -2.86 10.93 2.24
C ILE A 95 -2.98 10.63 3.73
N ALA A 96 -2.24 9.63 4.23
CA ALA A 96 -2.29 9.23 5.62
C ALA A 96 -1.92 10.40 6.55
N GLN A 97 -0.86 11.13 6.23
CA GLN A 97 -0.42 12.31 6.99
C GLN A 97 -1.47 13.42 6.97
N LYS A 98 -2.05 13.71 5.79
CA LYS A 98 -3.10 14.71 5.65
C LYS A 98 -4.36 14.32 6.41
N PHE A 99 -4.77 13.04 6.33
CA PHE A 99 -5.94 12.54 7.03
C PHE A 99 -5.75 12.56 8.54
N GLN A 100 -4.58 12.18 9.07
CA GLN A 100 -4.26 12.29 10.49
C GLN A 100 -4.31 13.74 10.97
N THR A 101 -3.82 14.70 10.16
CA THR A 101 -3.87 16.12 10.47
C THR A 101 -5.32 16.61 10.56
N ALA A 102 -6.18 16.24 9.62
CA ALA A 102 -7.60 16.61 9.62
C ALA A 102 -8.35 15.97 10.82
N GLN A 103 -8.03 14.72 11.16
CA GLN A 103 -8.58 14.03 12.34
C GLN A 103 -8.19 14.75 13.63
N ALA A 104 -6.92 15.12 13.79
CA ALA A 104 -6.45 15.85 14.96
C ALA A 104 -7.11 17.23 15.09
N ALA A 105 -7.30 17.92 13.97
CA ALA A 105 -7.97 19.22 13.91
C ALA A 105 -9.49 19.12 14.05
N LYS A 106 -10.08 17.93 13.91
CA LYS A 106 -11.54 17.67 13.83
C LYS A 106 -12.23 18.59 12.80
N SER A 107 -11.56 18.85 11.70
CA SER A 107 -12.03 19.74 10.63
C SER A 107 -11.43 19.40 9.28
N GLY A 108 -12.17 19.66 8.19
CA GLY A 108 -11.72 19.41 6.83
C GLY A 108 -11.56 17.92 6.52
N LEU A 109 -12.35 17.08 7.19
CA LEU A 109 -12.40 15.65 6.89
C LEU A 109 -13.11 15.42 5.56
N PRO A 110 -12.63 14.50 4.71
CA PRO A 110 -13.39 14.07 3.55
C PRO A 110 -14.57 13.18 3.98
N ALA A 111 -15.59 13.08 3.14
CA ALA A 111 -16.65 12.09 3.35
C ALA A 111 -16.23 10.68 2.90
N LEU A 112 -15.32 10.59 1.92
CA LEU A 112 -14.75 9.34 1.43
C LEU A 112 -13.23 9.47 1.28
N VAL A 113 -12.48 8.45 1.70
CA VAL A 113 -11.01 8.50 1.65
C VAL A 113 -10.41 7.18 1.20
N VAL A 114 -9.35 7.28 0.38
CA VAL A 114 -8.50 6.13 0.03
C VAL A 114 -7.69 5.71 1.25
N LEU A 115 -7.81 4.45 1.62
CA LEU A 115 -7.14 3.82 2.76
C LEU A 115 -6.21 2.70 2.26
N SER A 116 -4.91 2.92 2.40
CA SER A 116 -3.92 1.87 2.14
C SER A 116 -4.11 0.66 3.06
N ASP A 117 -3.70 -0.50 2.57
CA ASP A 117 -3.71 -1.78 3.28
C ASP A 117 -2.91 -1.78 4.60
N VAL A 118 -1.98 -0.86 4.79
CA VAL A 118 -1.18 -0.70 6.02
C VAL A 118 -1.62 0.47 6.90
N TRP A 119 -2.63 1.25 6.50
CA TRP A 119 -3.06 2.42 7.26
C TRP A 119 -4.46 2.30 7.86
N TRP A 120 -5.37 1.55 7.22
CA TRP A 120 -6.77 1.47 7.63
C TRP A 120 -6.95 0.94 9.05
N PHE A 121 -6.13 -0.05 9.47
CA PHE A 121 -6.23 -0.67 10.78
C PHE A 121 -5.91 0.32 11.91
N ARG A 122 -4.95 1.21 11.70
CA ARG A 122 -4.68 2.32 12.63
C ARG A 122 -5.89 3.23 12.80
N TYR A 123 -6.62 3.51 11.71
CA TYR A 123 -7.83 4.34 11.79
C TYR A 123 -8.96 3.61 12.51
N TYR A 124 -9.10 2.31 12.28
CA TYR A 124 -9.97 1.45 13.07
C TYR A 124 -9.64 1.53 14.56
N LEU A 125 -8.39 1.26 14.97
CA LEU A 125 -7.93 1.29 16.36
C LEU A 125 -8.18 2.62 17.07
N ASN A 126 -8.22 3.73 16.33
CA ASN A 126 -8.45 5.07 16.85
C ASN A 126 -9.90 5.55 16.70
N GLY A 127 -10.82 4.72 16.20
CA GLY A 127 -12.21 5.10 15.95
C GLY A 127 -12.39 6.19 14.89
N ASN A 128 -11.47 6.29 13.94
CA ASN A 128 -11.45 7.34 12.91
C ASN A 128 -12.28 7.03 11.67
N ILE A 129 -12.69 5.77 11.50
CA ILE A 129 -13.55 5.30 10.40
C ILE A 129 -14.73 4.53 10.98
N ILE A 130 -15.81 4.42 10.22
CA ILE A 130 -17.00 3.66 10.61
C ILE A 130 -16.99 2.27 9.99
N PRO A 131 -17.65 1.27 10.64
CA PRO A 131 -17.98 0.01 9.99
C PRO A 131 -19.01 0.25 8.89
N LEU A 132 -18.87 -0.47 7.77
CA LEU A 132 -19.71 -0.28 6.60
C LEU A 132 -20.94 -1.20 6.56
N ASP A 133 -21.09 -2.12 7.50
CA ASP A 133 -22.08 -3.20 7.44
C ASP A 133 -23.52 -2.70 7.30
N SER A 134 -23.92 -1.66 8.05
CA SER A 134 -25.25 -1.05 7.94
C SER A 134 -25.49 -0.43 6.56
N LEU A 135 -24.51 0.30 6.02
CA LEU A 135 -24.58 0.91 4.69
C LEU A 135 -24.57 -0.14 3.58
N ILE A 136 -23.75 -1.20 3.73
CA ILE A 136 -23.71 -2.35 2.82
C ILE A 136 -25.09 -3.01 2.74
N SER A 137 -25.72 -3.22 3.88
CA SER A 137 -27.06 -3.80 3.95
C SER A 137 -28.12 -2.89 3.34
N GLN A 138 -28.11 -1.60 3.71
CA GLN A 138 -29.10 -0.62 3.22
C GLN A 138 -29.03 -0.39 1.70
N LEU A 139 -27.81 -0.36 1.15
CA LEU A 139 -27.57 -0.14 -0.27
C LEU A 139 -27.52 -1.44 -1.09
N ASP A 140 -27.77 -2.58 -0.46
CA ASP A 140 -27.69 -3.92 -1.08
C ASP A 140 -26.38 -4.18 -1.82
N VAL A 141 -25.25 -3.78 -1.21
CA VAL A 141 -23.91 -4.03 -1.78
C VAL A 141 -23.62 -5.53 -1.73
N LYS A 142 -23.41 -6.15 -2.88
CA LYS A 142 -23.16 -7.59 -2.99
C LYS A 142 -21.71 -7.91 -2.61
N LEU A 143 -21.46 -8.16 -1.31
CA LEU A 143 -20.11 -8.50 -0.82
C LEU A 143 -19.58 -9.81 -1.39
N ASP A 144 -20.43 -10.78 -1.64
CA ASP A 144 -20.12 -12.09 -2.19
C ASP A 144 -19.58 -12.02 -3.64
N ASP A 145 -19.89 -10.94 -4.37
CA ASP A 145 -19.33 -10.67 -5.69
C ASP A 145 -17.90 -10.10 -5.64
N PHE A 146 -17.47 -9.57 -4.50
CA PHE A 146 -16.05 -9.17 -4.39
C PHE A 146 -15.13 -10.39 -4.37
N ARG A 147 -13.90 -10.21 -4.86
CA ARG A 147 -12.85 -11.21 -4.73
C ARG A 147 -12.46 -11.33 -3.27
N THR A 148 -12.63 -12.53 -2.72
CA THR A 148 -12.51 -12.81 -1.28
C THR A 148 -11.19 -12.32 -0.70
N SER A 149 -10.05 -12.64 -1.34
CA SER A 149 -8.72 -12.19 -0.90
C SER A 149 -8.52 -10.68 -0.88
N LEU A 150 -9.40 -9.90 -1.53
CA LEU A 150 -9.32 -8.44 -1.55
C LEU A 150 -10.26 -7.78 -0.54
N VAL A 151 -11.47 -8.33 -0.36
CA VAL A 151 -12.45 -7.74 0.56
C VAL A 151 -12.12 -8.11 2.01
N ASP A 152 -11.61 -9.31 2.26
CA ASP A 152 -11.25 -9.77 3.60
C ASP A 152 -10.06 -9.00 4.20
N ASP A 153 -9.19 -8.40 3.37
CA ASP A 153 -8.10 -7.53 3.84
C ASP A 153 -8.58 -6.32 4.66
N TYR A 154 -9.86 -5.95 4.56
CA TYR A 154 -10.48 -4.82 5.27
C TYR A 154 -11.53 -5.27 6.28
N LYS A 155 -11.46 -6.53 6.70
CA LYS A 155 -12.38 -7.11 7.68
C LYS A 155 -11.66 -7.33 9.00
N TYR A 156 -12.27 -6.87 10.08
CA TYR A 156 -11.76 -7.10 11.42
C TYR A 156 -12.90 -7.07 12.44
N ASP A 157 -12.80 -7.90 13.47
CA ASP A 157 -13.80 -8.04 14.54
C ASP A 157 -15.22 -8.29 14.00
N GLY A 158 -15.31 -9.10 12.93
CA GLY A 158 -16.57 -9.46 12.28
C GLY A 158 -17.18 -8.39 11.38
N GLN A 159 -16.59 -7.18 11.28
CA GLN A 159 -17.11 -6.04 10.55
C GLN A 159 -16.25 -5.69 9.34
N GLN A 160 -16.88 -5.06 8.33
CA GLN A 160 -16.22 -4.53 7.12
C GLN A 160 -15.91 -3.05 7.30
N TRP A 161 -14.63 -2.65 7.20
CA TRP A 161 -14.15 -1.28 7.48
C TRP A 161 -13.85 -0.45 6.24
N ALA A 162 -13.60 -1.11 5.11
CA ALA A 162 -13.44 -0.47 3.82
C ALA A 162 -13.84 -1.44 2.70
N LEU A 163 -14.17 -0.94 1.51
CA LEU A 163 -14.33 -1.78 0.33
C LEU A 163 -13.08 -1.69 -0.57
N PRO A 164 -12.65 -2.80 -1.18
CA PRO A 164 -11.46 -2.82 -2.04
C PRO A 164 -11.68 -1.93 -3.27
N TYR A 165 -10.65 -1.11 -3.59
CA TYR A 165 -10.70 -0.15 -4.71
C TYR A 165 -9.47 -0.30 -5.61
N GLY A 166 -8.36 0.34 -5.29
CA GLY A 166 -7.10 0.25 -6.03
C GLY A 166 -6.25 -0.94 -5.56
N ARG A 167 -6.69 -2.17 -5.85
CA ARG A 167 -6.04 -3.39 -5.34
C ARG A 167 -4.99 -3.93 -6.30
N SER A 168 -3.88 -4.39 -5.74
CA SER A 168 -2.74 -4.88 -6.49
C SER A 168 -2.12 -6.14 -5.88
N THR A 169 -1.31 -6.80 -6.68
CA THR A 169 -0.26 -7.71 -6.22
C THR A 169 1.06 -7.26 -6.81
N PRO A 170 2.22 -7.58 -6.23
CA PRO A 170 3.47 -7.47 -6.95
C PRO A 170 3.53 -8.54 -8.05
N LEU A 171 4.14 -8.18 -9.18
CA LEU A 171 4.39 -9.09 -10.30
C LEU A 171 5.87 -9.07 -10.66
N PHE A 172 6.35 -10.17 -11.23
CA PHE A 172 7.66 -10.23 -11.84
C PHE A 172 7.57 -9.72 -13.29
N TYR A 173 8.22 -8.57 -13.57
CA TYR A 173 8.32 -7.96 -14.89
C TYR A 173 9.67 -8.31 -15.49
N TYR A 174 9.72 -8.64 -16.79
CA TYR A 174 10.95 -8.96 -17.49
C TYR A 174 10.95 -8.46 -18.94
N ASN A 175 12.13 -8.12 -19.42
CA ASN A 175 12.37 -7.77 -20.81
C ASN A 175 12.52 -9.05 -21.63
N LYS A 176 11.51 -9.38 -22.45
CA LYS A 176 11.47 -10.59 -23.26
C LYS A 176 12.64 -10.66 -24.28
N ASP A 177 13.05 -9.50 -24.81
CA ASP A 177 14.14 -9.42 -25.77
C ASP A 177 15.48 -9.75 -25.11
N HIS A 178 15.69 -9.29 -23.87
CA HIS A 178 16.86 -9.66 -23.06
C HIS A 178 16.87 -11.15 -22.70
N PHE A 179 15.72 -11.71 -22.32
CA PHE A 179 15.59 -13.13 -21.99
C PHE A 179 15.89 -13.99 -23.23
N ALA A 180 15.34 -13.62 -24.39
CA ALA A 180 15.62 -14.30 -25.65
C ALA A 180 17.11 -14.23 -26.02
N ALA A 181 17.75 -13.05 -25.91
CA ALA A 181 19.17 -12.88 -26.19
C ALA A 181 20.05 -13.72 -25.25
N ALA A 182 19.63 -13.91 -24.00
CA ALA A 182 20.32 -14.74 -23.03
C ALA A 182 20.00 -16.24 -23.14
N GLY A 183 19.17 -16.65 -24.11
CA GLY A 183 18.73 -18.03 -24.28
C GLY A 183 17.86 -18.55 -23.14
N LEU A 184 17.15 -17.64 -22.47
CA LEU A 184 16.25 -17.96 -21.37
C LEU A 184 14.82 -18.19 -21.86
N PRO A 185 14.00 -18.96 -21.14
CA PRO A 185 12.62 -19.18 -21.50
C PRO A 185 11.77 -17.91 -21.36
N ASP A 186 10.75 -17.76 -22.22
CA ASP A 186 9.79 -16.63 -22.18
C ASP A 186 8.78 -16.80 -21.03
N ARG A 187 9.27 -16.72 -19.80
CA ARG A 187 8.49 -16.78 -18.55
C ARG A 187 9.25 -16.15 -17.38
N ALA A 188 8.55 -15.84 -16.30
CA ALA A 188 9.19 -15.57 -15.02
C ALA A 188 9.91 -16.83 -14.48
N PRO A 189 10.95 -16.68 -13.66
CA PRO A 189 11.58 -17.79 -12.97
C PRO A 189 10.61 -18.41 -11.97
N ALA A 190 10.69 -19.72 -11.77
CA ALA A 190 9.87 -20.42 -10.80
C ALA A 190 10.31 -20.12 -9.36
N THR A 191 11.60 -19.85 -9.16
CA THR A 191 12.19 -19.52 -7.85
C THR A 191 13.27 -18.44 -8.00
N TRP A 192 13.60 -17.78 -6.90
CA TRP A 192 14.73 -16.84 -6.85
C TRP A 192 16.08 -17.52 -7.12
N GLN A 193 16.22 -18.81 -6.75
CA GLN A 193 17.41 -19.60 -7.06
C GLN A 193 17.54 -19.80 -8.58
N GLU A 194 16.45 -20.13 -9.28
CA GLU A 194 16.47 -20.20 -10.76
C GLU A 194 16.85 -18.86 -11.38
N PHE A 195 16.34 -17.74 -10.83
CA PHE A 195 16.73 -16.42 -11.34
C PHE A 195 18.21 -16.13 -11.11
N ALA A 196 18.76 -16.50 -9.95
CA ALA A 196 20.18 -16.33 -9.66
C ALA A 196 21.08 -17.09 -10.67
N GLU A 197 20.63 -18.26 -11.18
CA GLU A 197 21.31 -18.98 -12.26
C GLU A 197 21.19 -18.26 -13.61
N TRP A 198 20.11 -17.52 -13.85
CA TRP A 198 19.86 -16.75 -15.08
C TRP A 198 20.59 -15.40 -15.10
N ALA A 199 20.74 -14.78 -13.97
CA ALA A 199 21.27 -13.42 -13.84
C ALA A 199 22.67 -13.22 -14.48
N PRO A 200 23.66 -14.14 -14.32
CA PRO A 200 24.93 -14.03 -15.01
C PRO A 200 24.81 -14.05 -16.54
N LYS A 201 23.87 -14.83 -17.10
CA LYS A 201 23.62 -14.89 -18.55
C LYS A 201 23.05 -13.57 -19.04
N LEU A 202 22.08 -12.98 -18.32
CA LEU A 202 21.54 -11.65 -18.64
C LEU A 202 22.62 -10.58 -18.60
N LYS A 203 23.46 -10.57 -17.57
CA LYS A 203 24.61 -9.65 -17.46
C LYS A 203 25.61 -9.77 -18.61
N ALA A 204 25.86 -10.98 -19.08
CA ALA A 204 26.82 -11.25 -20.14
C ALA A 204 26.30 -10.91 -21.54
N THR A 205 24.99 -10.95 -21.77
CA THR A 205 24.39 -10.88 -23.10
C THR A 205 23.62 -9.59 -23.38
N THR A 206 23.30 -8.82 -22.35
CA THR A 206 22.51 -7.59 -22.50
C THR A 206 23.32 -6.34 -22.14
N ARG A 207 22.80 -5.16 -22.55
CA ARG A 207 23.39 -3.87 -22.18
C ARG A 207 22.79 -3.31 -20.87
N ALA A 208 21.84 -4.02 -20.26
CA ALA A 208 21.27 -3.60 -18.99
C ALA A 208 22.35 -3.52 -17.90
N GLN A 209 22.31 -2.49 -17.10
CA GLN A 209 23.24 -2.31 -15.99
C GLN A 209 23.08 -3.44 -14.98
N TYR A 210 21.84 -3.89 -14.76
CA TYR A 210 21.49 -4.94 -13.82
C TYR A 210 20.67 -6.05 -14.47
N ALA A 211 20.84 -7.28 -14.03
CA ALA A 211 19.92 -8.36 -14.37
C ALA A 211 18.56 -8.17 -13.66
N PHE A 212 18.59 -7.63 -12.43
CA PHE A 212 17.39 -7.35 -11.62
C PHE A 212 17.51 -6.00 -10.92
N MET A 213 16.38 -5.30 -10.82
CA MET A 213 16.27 -4.09 -10.02
C MET A 213 15.34 -4.37 -8.84
N HIS A 214 15.87 -4.35 -7.63
CA HIS A 214 15.04 -4.36 -6.44
C HIS A 214 14.16 -3.11 -6.40
N PRO A 215 12.87 -3.21 -5.98
CA PRO A 215 12.01 -2.06 -5.81
C PRO A 215 12.61 -1.00 -4.89
N ALA A 216 12.17 0.25 -5.05
CA ALA A 216 12.49 1.30 -4.10
C ALA A 216 12.05 0.86 -2.69
N LEU A 217 12.92 1.07 -1.71
CA LEU A 217 12.70 0.52 -0.37
C LEU A 217 11.65 1.29 0.40
N ALA A 218 11.61 2.62 0.24
CA ALA A 218 10.58 3.46 0.85
C ALA A 218 9.20 3.11 0.27
N GLY A 219 8.28 2.67 1.12
CA GLY A 219 6.91 2.33 0.76
C GLY A 219 6.71 0.98 0.06
N TYR A 220 7.79 0.25 -0.29
CA TYR A 220 7.68 -1.05 -0.97
C TYR A 220 8.38 -2.21 -0.25
N ALA A 221 9.40 -1.95 0.56
CA ALA A 221 10.24 -3.01 1.12
C ALA A 221 9.44 -3.99 1.98
N GLY A 222 8.62 -3.50 2.91
CA GLY A 222 7.79 -4.35 3.77
C GLY A 222 6.84 -5.23 2.96
N TRP A 223 6.37 -4.74 1.81
CA TRP A 223 5.44 -5.45 0.93
C TRP A 223 6.14 -6.46 0.01
N THR A 224 7.12 -6.02 -0.76
CA THR A 224 7.74 -6.87 -1.79
C THR A 224 8.66 -7.92 -1.20
N LEU A 225 9.35 -7.61 -0.08
CA LEU A 225 10.23 -8.56 0.59
C LEU A 225 9.48 -9.69 1.32
N GLN A 226 8.17 -9.56 1.57
CA GLN A 226 7.38 -10.71 2.04
C GLN A 226 7.50 -11.91 1.11
N ASN A 227 7.56 -11.67 -0.20
CA ASN A 227 7.81 -12.73 -1.17
C ASN A 227 9.09 -13.51 -0.88
N ASN A 228 10.20 -12.79 -0.66
CA ASN A 228 11.50 -13.41 -0.36
C ASN A 228 11.46 -14.16 0.98
N LEU A 229 10.88 -13.53 2.02
CA LEU A 229 10.75 -14.15 3.34
C LEU A 229 9.93 -15.44 3.27
N TRP A 230 8.72 -15.36 2.72
CA TRP A 230 7.81 -16.51 2.62
C TRP A 230 8.38 -17.63 1.75
N GLY A 231 9.06 -17.29 0.66
CA GLY A 231 9.75 -18.24 -0.19
C GLY A 231 10.80 -19.09 0.54
N GLU A 232 11.48 -18.52 1.52
CA GLU A 232 12.47 -19.21 2.36
C GLU A 232 11.84 -19.77 3.66
N GLY A 233 10.52 -19.63 3.86
CA GLY A 233 9.83 -20.11 5.07
C GLY A 233 9.86 -19.14 6.25
N GLY A 234 10.40 -17.95 6.06
CA GLY A 234 10.41 -16.85 7.01
C GLY A 234 9.14 -15.99 6.93
N SER A 235 9.09 -14.91 7.72
CA SER A 235 7.98 -13.97 7.76
C SER A 235 8.36 -12.72 8.56
N TRP A 236 7.61 -11.62 8.41
CA TRP A 236 7.69 -10.50 9.34
C TRP A 236 7.11 -10.88 10.71
N SER A 237 5.96 -11.56 10.70
CA SER A 237 5.34 -12.13 11.91
C SER A 237 4.51 -13.36 11.56
N ARG A 238 4.21 -14.16 12.59
CA ARG A 238 3.14 -15.18 12.59
C ARG A 238 2.09 -14.69 13.57
N ASP A 239 0.93 -14.32 13.06
CA ASP A 239 -0.03 -13.55 13.83
C ASP A 239 0.65 -12.32 14.49
N TRP A 240 0.61 -12.20 15.81
CA TRP A 240 1.21 -11.10 16.57
C TRP A 240 2.65 -11.39 17.06
N GLU A 241 3.17 -12.60 16.81
CA GLU A 241 4.56 -12.95 17.12
C GLU A 241 5.50 -12.44 16.02
N VAL A 242 6.38 -11.50 16.33
CA VAL A 242 7.36 -10.96 15.39
C VAL A 242 8.48 -12.02 15.16
N THR A 243 8.64 -12.47 13.93
CA THR A 243 9.55 -13.55 13.51
C THR A 243 10.57 -13.10 12.47
N CYS A 244 10.68 -11.80 12.24
CA CYS A 244 11.56 -11.26 11.20
C CYS A 244 13.04 -11.58 11.37
N ASP A 245 13.50 -11.93 12.58
CA ASP A 245 14.88 -12.32 12.88
C ASP A 245 15.10 -13.85 12.90
N SER A 246 14.11 -14.64 12.44
CA SER A 246 14.29 -16.10 12.30
C SER A 246 15.41 -16.43 11.31
N ALA A 247 15.96 -17.64 11.40
CA ALA A 247 17.03 -18.08 10.50
C ALA A 247 16.61 -18.01 9.03
N GLU A 248 15.35 -18.36 8.74
CA GLU A 248 14.75 -18.34 7.40
C GLU A 248 14.60 -16.89 6.89
N SER A 249 14.11 -15.98 7.72
CA SER A 249 13.96 -14.56 7.37
C SER A 249 15.32 -13.92 7.11
N VAL A 250 16.31 -14.21 7.95
CA VAL A 250 17.69 -13.73 7.77
C VAL A 250 18.30 -14.29 6.49
N ALA A 251 18.11 -15.60 6.20
CA ALA A 251 18.62 -16.20 4.96
C ALA A 251 18.01 -15.56 3.71
N ALA A 252 16.70 -15.25 3.73
CA ALA A 252 16.03 -14.57 2.62
C ALA A 252 16.61 -13.18 2.35
N LEU A 253 16.83 -12.37 3.39
CA LEU A 253 17.40 -11.03 3.26
C LEU A 253 18.91 -11.06 2.93
N GLN A 254 19.63 -12.10 3.40
CA GLN A 254 21.01 -12.31 3.02
C GLN A 254 21.14 -12.62 1.53
N ALA A 255 20.27 -13.47 0.98
CA ALA A 255 20.25 -13.72 -0.47
C ALA A 255 19.95 -12.45 -1.28
N ALA A 256 19.03 -11.59 -0.80
CA ALA A 256 18.80 -10.29 -1.41
C ALA A 256 20.03 -9.38 -1.34
N GLN A 257 20.71 -9.31 -0.21
CA GLN A 257 21.97 -8.54 -0.04
C GLN A 257 23.09 -9.09 -0.93
N ASP A 258 23.26 -10.42 -0.96
CA ASP A 258 24.27 -11.09 -1.80
C ASP A 258 24.07 -10.76 -3.27
N SER A 259 22.81 -10.66 -3.76
CA SER A 259 22.50 -10.27 -5.14
C SER A 259 23.05 -8.88 -5.52
N VAL A 260 23.17 -7.98 -4.56
CA VAL A 260 23.66 -6.61 -4.75
C VAL A 260 25.17 -6.53 -4.62
N TYR A 261 25.73 -7.11 -3.55
CA TYR A 261 27.12 -6.88 -3.17
C TYR A 261 28.06 -8.02 -3.57
N LYS A 262 27.71 -9.26 -3.31
CA LYS A 262 28.57 -10.42 -3.56
C LYS A 262 28.49 -10.86 -5.01
N ASP A 263 27.29 -11.13 -5.50
CA ASP A 263 27.05 -11.64 -6.85
C ASP A 263 26.92 -10.50 -7.88
N ALA A 264 26.65 -9.28 -7.42
CA ALA A 264 26.66 -8.01 -8.14
C ALA A 264 25.83 -8.02 -9.45
N TRP A 265 24.73 -8.78 -9.47
CA TRP A 265 23.80 -8.80 -10.59
C TRP A 265 22.57 -7.93 -10.38
N ALA A 266 22.28 -7.49 -9.16
CA ALA A 266 21.14 -6.65 -8.86
C ALA A 266 21.54 -5.21 -8.47
N GLY A 267 20.60 -4.29 -8.67
CA GLY A 267 20.63 -2.94 -8.15
C GLY A 267 19.41 -2.67 -7.27
N VAL A 268 19.38 -1.54 -6.59
CA VAL A 268 18.24 -1.06 -5.81
C VAL A 268 17.75 0.25 -6.42
N SER A 269 16.47 0.34 -6.75
CA SER A 269 15.89 1.57 -7.30
C SER A 269 15.89 2.68 -6.25
N SER A 270 16.24 3.88 -6.67
CA SER A 270 16.21 5.07 -5.79
C SER A 270 14.82 5.73 -5.73
N LYS A 271 13.94 5.43 -6.70
CA LYS A 271 12.59 6.03 -6.82
C LYS A 271 11.54 4.99 -7.18
N GLU A 272 11.47 4.61 -8.45
CA GLU A 272 10.46 3.69 -8.99
C GLU A 272 11.13 2.64 -9.89
N SER A 273 11.18 1.40 -9.43
CA SER A 273 11.78 0.31 -10.20
C SER A 273 11.05 0.03 -11.52
N ALA A 274 9.77 0.37 -11.59
CA ALA A 274 8.99 0.29 -12.83
C ALA A 274 9.54 1.22 -13.91
N ASP A 275 9.95 2.43 -13.54
CA ASP A 275 10.52 3.42 -14.46
C ASP A 275 11.95 3.01 -14.87
N ASP A 276 12.77 2.55 -13.92
CA ASP A 276 14.12 2.03 -14.18
C ASP A 276 14.05 0.82 -15.15
N PHE A 277 13.10 -0.08 -14.94
CA PHE A 277 12.87 -1.22 -15.83
C PHE A 277 12.40 -0.77 -17.21
N ALA A 278 11.39 0.11 -17.29
CA ALA A 278 10.88 0.60 -18.57
C ALA A 278 11.93 1.38 -19.37
N ALA A 279 12.88 2.03 -18.69
CA ALA A 279 14.04 2.68 -19.29
C ALA A 279 15.15 1.69 -19.75
N GLY A 280 15.00 0.39 -19.45
CA GLY A 280 15.97 -0.65 -19.82
C GLY A 280 17.21 -0.74 -18.93
N LEU A 281 17.22 -0.10 -17.76
CA LEU A 281 18.33 -0.19 -16.80
C LEU A 281 18.50 -1.60 -16.22
N ALA A 282 17.41 -2.37 -16.14
CA ALA A 282 17.42 -3.75 -15.69
C ALA A 282 16.66 -4.67 -16.63
N SER A 283 17.06 -5.96 -16.66
CA SER A 283 16.38 -6.98 -17.45
C SER A 283 15.11 -7.48 -16.79
N ALA A 284 14.98 -7.33 -15.47
CA ALA A 284 13.79 -7.71 -14.70
C ALA A 284 13.64 -6.83 -13.45
N THR A 285 12.42 -6.77 -12.94
CA THR A 285 12.08 -6.15 -11.65
C THR A 285 10.83 -6.79 -11.05
N VAL A 286 10.58 -6.52 -9.79
CA VAL A 286 9.27 -6.70 -9.14
C VAL A 286 8.60 -5.33 -8.97
N SER A 287 7.37 -5.22 -9.39
CA SER A 287 6.59 -3.99 -9.20
C SER A 287 5.10 -4.30 -9.10
N SER A 288 4.32 -3.31 -8.66
CA SER A 288 2.87 -3.41 -8.54
C SER A 288 2.18 -3.66 -9.89
N THR A 289 1.06 -4.39 -9.88
CA THR A 289 0.13 -4.42 -11.02
C THR A 289 -0.31 -3.02 -11.43
N GLY A 290 -0.45 -2.09 -10.48
CA GLY A 290 -0.75 -0.68 -10.76
C GLY A 290 0.33 0.09 -11.51
N SER A 291 1.50 -0.50 -11.77
CA SER A 291 2.55 0.06 -12.63
C SER A 291 2.47 -0.48 -14.07
N LEU A 292 1.68 -1.54 -14.32
CA LEU A 292 1.66 -2.26 -15.59
C LEU A 292 1.39 -1.36 -16.79
N ILE A 293 0.33 -0.56 -16.74
CA ILE A 293 -0.04 0.32 -17.87
C ILE A 293 1.05 1.36 -18.14
N GLY A 294 1.65 1.92 -17.09
CA GLY A 294 2.78 2.84 -17.20
C GLY A 294 4.00 2.19 -17.85
N ILE A 295 4.36 0.99 -17.41
CA ILE A 295 5.47 0.20 -17.98
C ILE A 295 5.22 -0.08 -19.47
N LEU A 296 4.04 -0.60 -19.83
CA LEU A 296 3.69 -0.92 -21.22
C LEU A 296 3.69 0.30 -22.13
N LYS A 297 3.37 1.49 -21.61
CA LYS A 297 3.37 2.75 -22.34
C LYS A 297 4.77 3.31 -22.55
N SER A 298 5.69 3.09 -21.60
CA SER A 298 7.01 3.71 -21.58
C SER A 298 8.12 2.80 -22.10
N ALA A 299 7.97 1.49 -21.98
CA ALA A 299 8.98 0.53 -22.46
C ALA A 299 9.04 0.51 -24.00
N THR A 300 10.25 0.47 -24.54
CA THR A 300 10.52 0.36 -25.99
C THR A 300 10.85 -1.07 -26.43
N PHE A 301 10.63 -2.04 -25.53
CA PHE A 301 10.89 -3.47 -25.72
C PHE A 301 9.66 -4.30 -25.36
N ASN A 302 9.67 -5.60 -25.69
CA ASN A 302 8.58 -6.50 -25.34
C ASN A 302 8.58 -6.85 -23.85
N VAL A 303 7.52 -6.44 -23.16
CA VAL A 303 7.36 -6.65 -21.70
C VAL A 303 6.70 -8.01 -21.45
N GLY A 304 7.39 -8.84 -20.69
CA GLY A 304 6.84 -10.05 -20.09
C GLY A 304 6.41 -9.81 -18.64
N VAL A 305 5.39 -10.53 -18.20
CA VAL A 305 4.86 -10.49 -16.84
C VAL A 305 4.61 -11.92 -16.36
N GLY A 306 5.00 -12.21 -15.14
CA GLY A 306 4.78 -13.50 -14.51
C GLY A 306 4.49 -13.41 -13.03
N PHE A 307 4.17 -14.55 -12.43
CA PHE A 307 4.01 -14.67 -10.99
C PHE A 307 5.33 -14.34 -10.28
N LEU A 308 5.24 -13.95 -9.03
CA LEU A 308 6.41 -13.82 -8.19
C LEU A 308 7.14 -15.15 -8.06
N PRO A 309 8.48 -15.16 -8.12
CA PRO A 309 9.26 -16.36 -7.89
C PRO A 309 9.05 -16.88 -6.47
N GLY A 310 8.99 -18.20 -6.32
CA GLY A 310 9.07 -18.83 -5.00
C GLY A 310 10.50 -18.86 -4.46
N GLY A 311 10.66 -19.54 -3.36
CA GLY A 311 11.98 -19.80 -2.75
C GLY A 311 12.29 -21.29 -2.60
N SER A 312 13.24 -21.60 -1.73
CA SER A 312 13.66 -22.99 -1.48
C SER A 312 12.61 -23.79 -0.69
N LYS A 313 11.80 -23.12 0.14
CA LYS A 313 10.80 -23.73 1.02
C LYS A 313 9.39 -23.67 0.49
N ALA A 314 9.00 -22.54 -0.09
CA ALA A 314 7.68 -22.34 -0.68
C ALA A 314 7.80 -21.87 -2.12
N LYS A 315 7.19 -22.60 -3.06
CA LYS A 315 7.20 -22.26 -4.49
C LYS A 315 5.96 -21.49 -4.92
N THR A 316 4.90 -21.59 -4.17
CA THR A 316 3.60 -20.92 -4.36
C THR A 316 3.15 -20.29 -3.05
N GLU A 317 2.06 -19.52 -3.08
CA GLU A 317 1.54 -18.80 -1.89
C GLU A 317 2.57 -17.86 -1.26
N VAL A 318 3.35 -17.21 -2.10
CA VAL A 318 4.41 -16.26 -1.72
C VAL A 318 4.10 -14.84 -2.21
N CYS A 319 2.87 -14.58 -2.63
CA CYS A 319 2.44 -13.30 -3.16
C CYS A 319 1.52 -12.59 -2.17
N PRO A 320 1.89 -11.40 -1.65
CA PRO A 320 0.98 -10.58 -0.86
C PRO A 320 -0.02 -9.86 -1.76
N THR A 321 -1.22 -9.58 -1.24
CA THR A 321 -2.09 -8.54 -1.77
C THR A 321 -1.57 -7.17 -1.33
N GLY A 322 -2.03 -6.10 -1.98
CA GLY A 322 -1.64 -4.74 -1.63
C GLY A 322 -2.58 -3.69 -2.22
N GLY A 323 -2.23 -2.43 -2.06
CA GLY A 323 -2.99 -1.31 -2.59
C GLY A 323 -3.94 -0.69 -1.58
N ALA A 324 -5.14 -0.28 -2.02
CA ALA A 324 -6.05 0.47 -1.16
C ALA A 324 -7.50 0.05 -1.30
N GLY A 325 -8.25 0.32 -0.23
CA GLY A 325 -9.70 0.37 -0.21
C GLY A 325 -10.21 1.80 -0.05
N LEU A 326 -11.51 1.94 0.02
CA LEU A 326 -12.19 3.19 0.33
C LEU A 326 -12.93 3.02 1.65
N GLY A 327 -12.75 3.97 2.56
CA GLY A 327 -13.42 4.00 3.85
C GLY A 327 -14.07 5.35 4.14
N ILE A 328 -14.99 5.34 5.08
CA ILE A 328 -15.79 6.50 5.48
C ILE A 328 -15.35 6.96 6.87
N PRO A 329 -14.92 8.22 7.04
CA PRO A 329 -14.55 8.76 8.34
C PRO A 329 -15.71 8.83 9.33
N SER A 330 -15.42 8.60 10.60
CA SER A 330 -16.42 8.69 11.69
C SER A 330 -16.83 10.14 12.04
N GLY A 331 -15.96 11.12 11.70
CA GLY A 331 -16.15 12.51 12.08
C GLY A 331 -16.97 13.36 11.09
N VAL A 332 -17.63 12.74 10.10
CA VAL A 332 -18.54 13.41 9.15
C VAL A 332 -19.99 13.10 9.47
N THR A 333 -20.92 13.89 8.95
CA THR A 333 -22.35 13.77 9.26
C THR A 333 -22.96 12.49 8.67
N PRO A 334 -24.09 11.98 9.22
CA PRO A 334 -24.78 10.82 8.64
C PRO A 334 -25.20 11.03 7.17
N GLU A 335 -25.56 12.26 6.79
CA GLU A 335 -25.90 12.64 5.42
C GLU A 335 -24.69 12.50 4.49
N GLU A 336 -23.50 12.94 4.94
CA GLU A 336 -22.25 12.78 4.21
C GLU A 336 -21.82 11.31 4.15
N GLN A 337 -21.99 10.54 5.24
CA GLN A 337 -21.68 9.11 5.27
C GLN A 337 -22.54 8.35 4.26
N LEU A 338 -23.86 8.64 4.19
CA LEU A 338 -24.75 8.00 3.22
C LEU A 338 -24.39 8.37 1.78
N ALA A 339 -24.15 9.65 1.49
CA ALA A 339 -23.74 10.10 0.15
C ALA A 339 -22.39 9.46 -0.27
N ALA A 340 -21.44 9.37 0.67
CA ALA A 340 -20.17 8.70 0.45
C ALA A 340 -20.33 7.19 0.17
N ALA A 341 -21.23 6.51 0.90
CA ALA A 341 -21.52 5.10 0.68
C ALA A 341 -22.18 4.83 -0.67
N MET A 342 -23.10 5.71 -1.13
CA MET A 342 -23.68 5.62 -2.46
C MET A 342 -22.61 5.77 -3.55
N PHE A 343 -21.69 6.70 -3.40
CA PHE A 343 -20.57 6.86 -4.33
C PHE A 343 -19.59 5.68 -4.25
N LEU A 344 -19.28 5.20 -3.05
CA LEU A 344 -18.45 4.01 -2.81
C LEU A 344 -19.03 2.77 -3.51
N GLN A 345 -20.34 2.53 -3.36
CA GLN A 345 -21.05 1.46 -4.06
C GLN A 345 -20.87 1.61 -5.58
N PHE A 346 -21.14 2.80 -6.12
CA PHE A 346 -21.05 3.07 -7.55
C PHE A 346 -19.64 2.80 -8.11
N VAL A 347 -18.58 3.34 -7.50
CA VAL A 347 -17.21 3.17 -8.01
C VAL A 347 -16.71 1.72 -7.90
N THR A 348 -17.34 0.93 -7.05
CA THR A 348 -17.04 -0.51 -6.91
C THR A 348 -18.01 -1.41 -7.69
N GLU A 349 -18.94 -0.89 -8.48
CA GLU A 349 -19.74 -1.69 -9.42
C GLU A 349 -18.86 -2.41 -10.45
N PRO A 350 -19.28 -3.58 -10.98
CA PRO A 350 -18.49 -4.39 -11.91
C PRO A 350 -17.94 -3.60 -13.10
N GLU A 351 -18.77 -2.77 -13.73
CA GLU A 351 -18.39 -1.91 -14.87
C GLU A 351 -17.29 -0.91 -14.48
N ASN A 352 -17.41 -0.29 -13.30
CA ASN A 352 -16.47 0.72 -12.83
C ASN A 352 -15.14 0.11 -12.40
N THR A 353 -15.13 -1.08 -11.76
CA THR A 353 -13.88 -1.75 -11.45
C THR A 353 -13.15 -2.22 -12.71
N ALA A 354 -13.86 -2.63 -13.75
CA ALA A 354 -13.28 -2.96 -15.05
C ALA A 354 -12.65 -1.73 -15.72
N ALA A 355 -13.35 -0.60 -15.73
CA ALA A 355 -12.85 0.67 -16.27
C ALA A 355 -11.61 1.17 -15.51
N PHE A 356 -11.63 1.07 -14.17
CA PHE A 356 -10.49 1.42 -13.33
C PHE A 356 -9.28 0.52 -13.60
N SER A 357 -9.51 -0.79 -13.74
CA SER A 357 -8.47 -1.75 -14.11
C SER A 357 -7.84 -1.43 -15.48
N ALA A 358 -8.67 -1.12 -16.46
CA ALA A 358 -8.20 -0.76 -17.81
C ALA A 358 -7.31 0.50 -17.81
N ALA A 359 -7.65 1.50 -17.01
CA ALA A 359 -6.92 2.76 -16.94
C ALA A 359 -5.61 2.65 -16.15
N THR A 360 -5.58 1.83 -15.09
CA THR A 360 -4.52 1.86 -14.09
C THR A 360 -3.65 0.60 -14.07
N GLY A 361 -4.20 -0.55 -14.47
CA GLY A 361 -3.59 -1.87 -14.28
C GLY A 361 -3.89 -2.50 -12.92
N TYR A 362 -4.57 -1.81 -12.00
CA TYR A 362 -5.08 -2.43 -10.78
C TYR A 362 -6.06 -3.55 -11.10
N MET A 363 -6.19 -4.52 -10.20
CA MET A 363 -7.07 -5.65 -10.42
C MET A 363 -8.55 -5.26 -10.28
N PRO A 364 -9.45 -5.85 -11.09
CA PRO A 364 -10.89 -5.68 -10.89
C PRO A 364 -11.28 -6.32 -9.55
N THR A 365 -11.97 -5.58 -8.71
CA THR A 365 -12.31 -6.03 -7.35
C THR A 365 -13.54 -6.94 -7.32
N ARG A 366 -14.39 -6.89 -8.37
CA ARG A 366 -15.58 -7.73 -8.52
C ARG A 366 -15.31 -8.99 -9.37
N LYS A 367 -15.91 -10.11 -8.98
CA LYS A 367 -15.85 -11.37 -9.75
C LYS A 367 -16.62 -11.25 -11.05
N SER A 368 -17.77 -10.54 -11.04
CA SER A 368 -18.66 -10.33 -12.19
C SER A 368 -18.19 -9.25 -13.16
N ALA A 369 -17.06 -8.58 -12.90
CA ALA A 369 -16.52 -7.57 -13.83
C ALA A 369 -16.15 -8.19 -15.18
N ASP A 370 -16.76 -7.71 -16.26
CA ASP A 370 -16.41 -8.14 -17.62
C ASP A 370 -15.07 -7.54 -18.05
N MET A 371 -14.05 -8.37 -18.07
CA MET A 371 -12.69 -8.01 -18.45
C MET A 371 -12.35 -8.32 -19.90
N THR A 372 -13.31 -8.81 -20.72
CA THR A 372 -13.05 -9.30 -22.09
C THR A 372 -12.34 -8.25 -22.95
N ALA A 373 -12.88 -7.04 -23.02
CA ALA A 373 -12.29 -5.96 -23.83
C ALA A 373 -10.96 -5.46 -23.25
N VAL A 374 -10.80 -5.47 -21.92
CA VAL A 374 -9.56 -5.09 -21.24
C VAL A 374 -8.45 -6.08 -21.53
N LEU A 375 -8.74 -7.38 -21.39
CA LEU A 375 -7.77 -8.45 -21.63
C LEU A 375 -7.38 -8.59 -23.11
N ALA A 376 -8.28 -8.23 -24.03
CA ALA A 376 -7.96 -8.17 -25.46
C ALA A 376 -6.89 -7.11 -25.77
N LYS A 377 -6.86 -5.99 -25.03
CA LYS A 377 -5.86 -4.91 -25.17
C LYS A 377 -4.61 -5.13 -24.33
N THR A 378 -4.77 -5.64 -23.13
CA THR A 378 -3.72 -5.77 -22.11
C THR A 378 -3.81 -7.17 -21.48
N PRO A 379 -3.39 -8.21 -22.21
CA PRO A 379 -3.48 -9.59 -21.73
C PRO A 379 -2.66 -9.84 -20.45
N GLN A 380 -1.65 -9.02 -20.17
CA GLN A 380 -0.82 -9.11 -18.97
C GLN A 380 -1.62 -8.92 -17.67
N ILE A 381 -2.75 -8.23 -17.69
CA ILE A 381 -3.66 -8.10 -16.52
C ILE A 381 -4.16 -9.48 -16.08
N LYS A 382 -4.31 -10.44 -17.01
CA LYS A 382 -4.70 -11.80 -16.66
C LYS A 382 -3.73 -12.45 -15.68
N THR A 383 -2.43 -12.23 -15.85
CA THR A 383 -1.41 -12.76 -14.93
C THR A 383 -1.66 -12.28 -13.48
N ALA A 384 -2.00 -11.00 -13.29
CA ALA A 384 -2.34 -10.46 -11.98
C ALA A 384 -3.61 -11.11 -11.40
N MET A 385 -4.63 -11.30 -12.24
CA MET A 385 -5.89 -11.94 -11.83
C MET A 385 -5.69 -13.42 -11.47
N ASP A 386 -4.89 -14.13 -12.24
CA ASP A 386 -4.59 -15.55 -12.00
C ASP A 386 -3.75 -15.72 -10.71
N GLN A 387 -2.82 -14.79 -10.42
CA GLN A 387 -1.99 -14.83 -9.22
C GLN A 387 -2.79 -14.69 -7.94
N LEU A 388 -3.99 -14.05 -7.98
CA LEU A 388 -4.88 -13.95 -6.82
C LEU A 388 -5.27 -15.30 -6.22
N ALA A 389 -5.29 -16.38 -7.04
CA ALA A 389 -5.60 -17.71 -6.53
C ALA A 389 -4.50 -18.30 -5.61
N VAL A 390 -3.31 -17.71 -5.64
CA VAL A 390 -2.13 -18.13 -4.87
C VAL A 390 -1.58 -16.99 -4.00
N THR A 391 -2.39 -16.00 -3.67
CA THR A 391 -2.03 -14.96 -2.71
C THR A 391 -2.12 -15.50 -1.29
N ARG A 392 -1.30 -14.93 -0.43
CA ARG A 392 -1.30 -15.17 1.00
C ARG A 392 -1.67 -13.87 1.73
N VAL A 393 -2.41 -14.01 2.84
CA VAL A 393 -2.70 -12.89 3.75
C VAL A 393 -1.37 -12.33 4.26
N GLN A 394 -1.29 -11.01 4.31
CA GLN A 394 -0.09 -10.31 4.77
C GLN A 394 0.16 -10.57 6.25
N ASP A 395 1.44 -10.56 6.62
CA ASP A 395 1.85 -10.70 8.02
C ASP A 395 1.32 -9.53 8.87
N ASN A 396 0.76 -9.82 10.04
CA ASN A 396 0.17 -8.80 10.93
C ASN A 396 1.14 -7.67 11.27
N ALA A 397 2.43 -7.99 11.43
CA ALA A 397 3.45 -6.96 11.70
C ALA A 397 3.54 -5.92 10.59
N ARG A 398 3.27 -6.28 9.33
CA ARG A 398 3.22 -5.30 8.24
C ARG A 398 1.87 -4.61 8.15
N ALA A 399 0.79 -5.39 8.14
CA ALA A 399 -0.54 -4.87 7.82
C ALA A 399 -1.15 -4.06 8.98
N PHE A 400 -0.84 -4.43 10.23
CA PHE A 400 -1.58 -3.93 11.40
C PHE A 400 -0.73 -3.17 12.41
N LEU A 401 0.61 -3.20 12.35
CA LEU A 401 1.43 -2.38 13.24
C LEU A 401 1.63 -0.97 12.66
N PRO A 402 1.13 0.08 13.31
CA PRO A 402 1.27 1.44 12.82
C PRO A 402 2.73 1.87 12.65
N GLY A 403 3.13 2.22 11.42
CA GLY A 403 4.50 2.63 11.11
C GLY A 403 5.49 1.50 10.87
N ALA A 404 5.09 0.24 11.02
CA ALA A 404 5.99 -0.91 10.82
C ALA A 404 6.56 -1.00 9.40
N ASP A 405 5.76 -0.69 8.38
CA ASP A 405 6.23 -0.70 6.98
C ASP A 405 7.41 0.27 6.77
N GLN A 406 7.40 1.42 7.45
CA GLN A 406 8.49 2.38 7.42
C GLN A 406 9.74 1.87 8.14
N GLU A 407 9.60 1.15 9.27
CA GLU A 407 10.73 0.55 9.98
C GLU A 407 11.33 -0.61 9.18
N MET A 408 10.48 -1.42 8.51
CA MET A 408 10.92 -2.45 7.55
C MET A 408 11.71 -1.84 6.38
N ALA A 409 11.26 -0.70 5.86
CA ALA A 409 11.96 0.03 4.81
C ALA A 409 13.33 0.54 5.27
N LYS A 410 13.44 1.05 6.50
CA LYS A 410 14.73 1.48 7.09
C LYS A 410 15.69 0.30 7.26
N ALA A 411 15.20 -0.83 7.76
CA ALA A 411 16.01 -2.05 7.90
C ALA A 411 16.49 -2.57 6.53
N ALA A 412 15.59 -2.63 5.55
CA ALA A 412 15.94 -3.02 4.18
C ALA A 412 16.98 -2.06 3.56
N ALA A 413 16.87 -0.76 3.82
CA ALA A 413 17.85 0.22 3.36
C ALA A 413 19.24 -0.02 3.97
N LYS A 414 19.33 -0.27 5.29
CA LYS A 414 20.60 -0.65 5.92
C LYS A 414 21.22 -1.88 5.24
N ILE A 415 20.40 -2.91 4.97
CA ILE A 415 20.84 -4.18 4.38
C ILE A 415 21.25 -4.00 2.91
N LEU A 416 20.39 -3.42 2.08
CA LEU A 416 20.54 -3.44 0.62
C LEU A 416 21.30 -2.23 0.06
N THR A 417 21.46 -1.14 0.81
CA THR A 417 22.17 0.05 0.34
C THR A 417 23.38 0.47 1.19
N GLN A 418 23.59 -0.17 2.35
CA GLN A 418 24.71 0.13 3.26
C GLN A 418 25.50 -1.13 3.67
N GLU A 419 25.14 -2.30 3.11
CA GLU A 419 25.80 -3.58 3.39
C GLU A 419 25.86 -3.93 4.90
N ALA A 420 24.86 -3.48 5.67
CA ALA A 420 24.79 -3.77 7.09
C ALA A 420 24.58 -5.28 7.35
N ASP A 421 25.08 -5.77 8.49
CA ASP A 421 24.87 -7.16 8.91
C ASP A 421 23.38 -7.48 9.04
N VAL A 422 22.94 -8.48 8.28
CA VAL A 422 21.52 -8.82 8.14
C VAL A 422 20.95 -9.29 9.47
N LYS A 423 21.63 -10.18 10.18
CA LYS A 423 21.13 -10.73 11.46
C LYS A 423 20.96 -9.64 12.50
N THR A 424 21.95 -8.80 12.67
CA THR A 424 21.92 -7.68 13.62
C THR A 424 20.77 -6.73 13.28
N THR A 425 20.66 -6.32 12.00
CA THR A 425 19.62 -5.40 11.54
C THR A 425 18.22 -5.97 11.76
N MET A 426 18.01 -7.26 11.50
CA MET A 426 16.69 -7.90 11.68
C MET A 426 16.35 -8.10 13.15
N THR A 427 17.36 -8.32 14.03
CA THR A 427 17.15 -8.37 15.49
C THR A 427 16.75 -6.99 16.04
N GLU A 428 17.38 -5.90 15.57
CA GLU A 428 16.98 -4.52 15.90
C GLU A 428 15.55 -4.22 15.43
N LEU A 429 15.22 -4.63 14.21
CA LEU A 429 13.86 -4.46 13.66
C LEU A 429 12.83 -5.20 14.51
N LYS A 430 13.10 -6.44 14.91
CA LYS A 430 12.21 -7.22 15.78
C LYS A 430 11.87 -6.46 17.06
N ALA A 431 12.89 -5.98 17.77
CA ALA A 431 12.68 -5.22 19.01
C ALA A 431 11.80 -3.97 18.77
N THR A 432 11.99 -3.29 17.63
CA THR A 432 11.18 -2.14 17.24
C THR A 432 9.73 -2.53 16.98
N LEU A 433 9.47 -3.60 16.21
CA LEU A 433 8.12 -4.06 15.89
C LEU A 433 7.39 -4.59 17.14
N GLU A 434 8.07 -5.30 18.03
CA GLU A 434 7.50 -5.72 19.32
C GLU A 434 7.15 -4.52 20.19
N GLY A 435 7.97 -3.46 20.17
CA GLY A 435 7.67 -2.18 20.81
C GLY A 435 6.37 -1.56 20.27
N LEU A 436 6.21 -1.44 18.97
CA LEU A 436 4.99 -0.93 18.33
C LEU A 436 3.76 -1.77 18.70
N TYR A 437 3.88 -3.08 18.67
CA TYR A 437 2.79 -3.95 19.09
C TYR A 437 2.36 -3.70 20.54
N ASN A 438 3.33 -3.69 21.47
CA ASN A 438 3.04 -3.57 22.89
C ASN A 438 2.48 -2.19 23.29
N THR A 439 2.90 -1.12 22.58
CA THR A 439 2.49 0.26 22.88
C THR A 439 1.21 0.68 22.16
N ASP A 440 1.11 0.37 20.87
CA ASP A 440 0.12 1.01 20.00
C ASP A 440 -1.06 0.11 19.65
N VAL A 441 -0.89 -1.22 19.71
CA VAL A 441 -1.91 -2.18 19.27
C VAL A 441 -2.48 -2.98 20.44
N LYS A 442 -1.63 -3.71 21.14
CA LYS A 442 -2.05 -4.63 22.21
C LYS A 442 -3.00 -4.02 23.24
N PRO A 443 -2.80 -2.78 23.74
CA PRO A 443 -3.72 -2.16 24.71
C PRO A 443 -5.10 -1.83 24.14
N LYS A 444 -5.25 -1.81 22.81
CA LYS A 444 -6.48 -1.44 22.10
C LYS A 444 -7.22 -2.65 21.51
N LEU A 445 -6.59 -3.81 21.49
CA LEU A 445 -7.26 -5.04 21.09
C LEU A 445 -8.26 -5.42 22.18
N LYS A 446 -9.49 -5.74 21.77
CA LYS A 446 -10.48 -6.32 22.68
C LYS A 446 -9.95 -7.67 23.16
N ALA A 447 -10.06 -7.93 24.47
CA ALA A 447 -9.67 -9.19 25.10
C ALA A 447 -10.63 -10.33 24.69
#